data_3c4e0bb3794afa446c7cb756859f512f
#
_entry.id   3c4e0bb3794afa446c7cb756859f512f
#
_cell.length_a   1.000
_cell.length_b   1.000
_cell.length_c   1.000
_cell.angle_alpha   90.00
_cell.angle_beta   90.00
_cell.angle_gamma   90.00
#
_symmetry.space_group_name_H-M   'P 1'
#
loop_
_entity.id
_entity.type
_entity.pdbx_description
1 polymer ?
#
loop_
_entity_poly.entity_id
_entity_poly.type
_entity_poly.pdbx_seq_one_letter_code
_entity_poly.pdbx_strand_id
1 'polypeptide(L)'
;EANKAFDYFSIKQRDLSNIWEFEPFHFNDVDVLTEEFSDYFYDYNEGDLLISSRSLNSVFIIDPQTLKVKNLFFGLTRRQHDPDWNKGYITIYDNQTFWGVDQVGNEIRDYNSRIIKINYIDQNKIETMNYDTSFISDARGNNHILETDNTIFSLIISPYEGKLLLFDKNKNIFSLINNQEGDVLPFSNGKILDKKKLVQNINLCKK
;
A
#
# COMPACT_ATOMS: atom_id res chain seq x y z
N GLU A 1 22.39 -7.35 -0.62
CA GLU A 1 21.21 -6.48 -0.45
C GLU A 1 20.53 -6.71 0.90
N ALA A 2 20.36 -7.96 1.36
CA ALA A 2 19.83 -8.23 2.69
C ALA A 2 20.66 -7.54 3.81
N ASN A 3 21.99 -7.46 3.67
CA ASN A 3 22.84 -6.77 4.61
C ASN A 3 22.56 -5.26 4.66
N LYS A 4 22.21 -4.63 3.55
CA LYS A 4 21.82 -3.21 3.53
C LYS A 4 20.48 -2.97 4.26
N ALA A 5 19.57 -3.92 4.20
CA ALA A 5 18.35 -3.87 4.99
C ALA A 5 18.66 -3.91 6.50
N PHE A 6 19.53 -4.81 6.91
CA PHE A 6 19.98 -4.91 8.29
C PHE A 6 20.71 -3.66 8.78
N ASP A 7 21.57 -3.06 7.97
CA ASP A 7 22.27 -1.82 8.32
C ASP A 7 21.31 -0.65 8.49
N TYR A 8 20.27 -0.57 7.68
CA TYR A 8 19.21 0.43 7.84
C TYR A 8 18.41 0.26 9.13
N PHE A 9 18.24 -0.98 9.59
CA PHE A 9 17.64 -1.31 10.88
C PHE A 9 18.55 -1.01 12.06
N SER A 10 19.84 -1.35 11.98
CA SER A 10 20.78 -1.19 13.07
C SER A 10 20.98 0.27 13.46
N ILE A 11 20.84 1.19 12.53
CA ILE A 11 20.93 2.64 12.80
C ILE A 11 19.77 3.14 13.69
N LYS A 12 18.63 2.45 13.69
CA LYS A 12 17.45 2.82 14.50
C LYS A 12 17.27 1.99 15.76
N GLN A 13 18.08 1.00 15.98
CA GLN A 13 18.01 0.15 17.18
C GLN A 13 18.42 0.87 18.49
N ARG A 14 18.66 2.16 18.49
CA ARG A 14 18.98 2.89 19.72
C ARG A 14 17.83 3.04 20.70
N ASP A 15 16.62 2.68 20.29
CA ASP A 15 15.44 2.71 21.15
C ASP A 15 14.85 1.31 21.36
N LEU A 16 15.69 0.43 21.94
CA LEU A 16 15.29 -0.93 22.32
C LEU A 16 14.35 -0.99 23.53
N SER A 17 13.91 0.15 24.05
CA SER A 17 12.92 0.20 25.15
C SER A 17 11.51 -0.21 24.72
N ASN A 18 11.22 -0.21 23.43
CA ASN A 18 9.95 -0.69 22.87
C ASN A 18 10.10 -2.09 22.28
N ILE A 19 10.07 -3.08 23.15
CA ILE A 19 10.10 -4.54 22.88
C ILE A 19 9.02 -5.04 21.90
N TRP A 20 8.18 -4.19 21.41
CA TRP A 20 7.07 -4.47 20.52
C TRP A 20 7.48 -4.80 19.08
N GLU A 21 8.64 -4.39 18.64
CA GLU A 21 9.08 -4.51 17.25
C GLU A 21 10.11 -5.64 17.03
N PHE A 22 10.07 -6.67 17.85
CA PHE A 22 10.97 -7.82 17.72
C PHE A 22 10.54 -8.82 16.64
N GLU A 23 9.68 -8.39 15.72
CA GLU A 23 9.39 -9.13 14.49
C GLU A 23 10.29 -8.58 13.37
N PRO A 24 11.45 -9.21 13.11
CA PRO A 24 12.43 -8.68 12.15
C PRO A 24 11.88 -8.54 10.74
N PHE A 25 10.85 -9.29 10.40
CA PHE A 25 10.21 -9.24 9.09
C PHE A 25 8.89 -8.49 9.10
N HIS A 26 8.07 -8.69 10.12
CA HIS A 26 6.72 -8.13 10.24
C HIS A 26 5.96 -8.26 8.92
N PHE A 27 5.73 -9.50 8.48
CA PHE A 27 4.88 -9.75 7.33
C PHE A 27 3.46 -9.28 7.64
N ASN A 28 2.96 -8.32 6.89
CA ASN A 28 1.73 -7.63 7.20
C ASN A 28 0.67 -7.73 6.11
N ASP A 29 1.06 -8.24 4.94
CA ASP A 29 0.12 -8.50 3.87
C ASP A 29 0.65 -9.49 2.83
N VAL A 30 -0.28 -10.17 2.14
CA VAL A 30 -0.01 -11.09 1.04
C VAL A 30 -1.14 -11.03 0.02
N ASP A 31 -0.78 -10.85 -1.26
CA ASP A 31 -1.70 -10.99 -2.38
C ASP A 31 -1.23 -12.10 -3.32
N VAL A 32 -2.19 -12.80 -3.94
CA VAL A 32 -1.93 -13.95 -4.80
C VAL A 32 -2.15 -13.55 -6.25
N LEU A 33 -1.18 -13.82 -7.12
CA LEU A 33 -1.36 -13.64 -8.56
C LEU A 33 -2.44 -14.60 -9.07
N THR A 34 -3.59 -14.04 -9.42
CA THR A 34 -4.74 -14.80 -9.90
C THR A 34 -4.70 -14.97 -11.42
N GLU A 35 -5.51 -15.90 -11.94
CA GLU A 35 -5.73 -16.08 -13.38
C GLU A 35 -6.10 -14.76 -14.08
N GLU A 36 -6.91 -13.89 -13.42
CA GLU A 36 -7.34 -12.60 -13.97
C GLU A 36 -6.14 -11.69 -14.35
N PHE A 37 -5.05 -11.78 -13.61
CA PHE A 37 -3.88 -10.91 -13.78
C PHE A 37 -2.65 -11.61 -14.34
N SER A 38 -2.56 -12.94 -14.30
CA SER A 38 -1.36 -13.69 -14.68
C SER A 38 -0.88 -13.41 -16.11
N ASP A 39 -1.80 -13.23 -17.06
CA ASP A 39 -1.46 -12.93 -18.45
C ASP A 39 -0.72 -11.61 -18.66
N TYR A 40 -0.72 -10.72 -17.66
CA TYR A 40 0.01 -9.44 -17.70
C TYR A 40 1.44 -9.53 -17.18
N PHE A 41 1.88 -10.73 -16.68
CA PHE A 41 3.17 -10.90 -16.02
C PHE A 41 3.90 -12.13 -16.53
N TYR A 42 4.83 -11.95 -17.47
CA TYR A 42 5.51 -13.08 -18.16
C TYR A 42 6.50 -13.85 -17.29
N ASP A 43 7.07 -13.22 -16.25
CA ASP A 43 8.07 -13.84 -15.36
C ASP A 43 7.46 -14.46 -14.11
N TYR A 44 6.15 -14.27 -13.93
CA TYR A 44 5.41 -14.76 -12.76
C TYR A 44 4.31 -15.71 -13.20
N ASN A 45 3.93 -16.61 -12.31
CA ASN A 45 2.91 -17.61 -12.58
C ASN A 45 1.69 -17.35 -11.68
N GLU A 46 0.53 -17.79 -12.15
CA GLU A 46 -0.63 -17.90 -11.29
C GLU A 46 -0.27 -18.66 -9.99
N GLY A 47 -0.68 -18.14 -8.86
CA GLY A 47 -0.35 -18.63 -7.54
C GLY A 47 0.92 -18.03 -6.91
N ASP A 48 1.73 -17.25 -7.63
CA ASP A 48 2.85 -16.53 -7.02
C ASP A 48 2.35 -15.54 -5.98
N LEU A 49 3.09 -15.42 -4.88
CA LEU A 49 2.73 -14.58 -3.75
C LEU A 49 3.48 -13.25 -3.79
N LEU A 50 2.75 -12.17 -3.65
CA LEU A 50 3.26 -10.83 -3.43
C LEU A 50 3.16 -10.52 -1.93
N ILE A 51 4.30 -10.44 -1.24
CA ILE A 51 4.36 -10.39 0.22
C ILE A 51 4.97 -9.08 0.67
N SER A 52 4.30 -8.36 1.55
CA SER A 52 4.83 -7.17 2.22
C SER A 52 5.53 -7.52 3.52
N SER A 53 6.77 -7.05 3.68
CA SER A 53 7.52 -7.06 4.94
C SER A 53 7.72 -5.63 5.42
N ARG A 54 6.88 -5.21 6.35
CA ARG A 54 6.85 -3.84 6.89
C ARG A 54 8.17 -3.44 7.51
N SER A 55 8.75 -4.31 8.33
CA SER A 55 9.98 -4.02 9.05
C SER A 55 11.20 -3.93 8.13
N LEU A 56 11.20 -4.63 7.00
CA LEU A 56 12.26 -4.55 6.00
C LEU A 56 12.04 -3.44 4.96
N ASN A 57 10.93 -2.72 4.98
CA ASN A 57 10.55 -1.79 3.91
C ASN A 57 10.64 -2.43 2.52
N SER A 58 10.13 -3.65 2.40
CA SER A 58 10.32 -4.50 1.23
C SER A 58 9.05 -5.22 0.83
N VAL A 59 8.94 -5.48 -0.46
CA VAL A 59 7.91 -6.35 -1.04
C VAL A 59 8.61 -7.44 -1.84
N PHE A 60 8.19 -8.69 -1.66
CA PHE A 60 8.78 -9.87 -2.29
C PHE A 60 7.77 -10.53 -3.23
N ILE A 61 8.27 -11.09 -4.32
CA ILE A 61 7.51 -12.03 -5.13
C ILE A 61 8.12 -13.42 -4.95
N ILE A 62 7.33 -14.36 -4.49
CA ILE A 62 7.77 -15.71 -4.11
C ILE A 62 6.93 -16.76 -4.82
N ASP A 63 7.59 -17.77 -5.36
CA ASP A 63 6.97 -19.02 -5.75
C ASP A 63 6.65 -19.85 -4.48
N PRO A 64 5.38 -20.07 -4.13
CA PRO A 64 5.02 -20.76 -2.89
C PRO A 64 5.38 -22.25 -2.87
N GLN A 65 5.59 -22.88 -4.04
CA GLN A 65 5.92 -24.30 -4.12
C GLN A 65 7.40 -24.54 -3.87
N THR A 66 8.25 -23.68 -4.42
CA THR A 66 9.71 -23.82 -4.31
C THR A 66 10.32 -22.91 -3.24
N LEU A 67 9.54 -21.98 -2.69
CA LEU A 67 9.95 -20.91 -1.78
C LEU A 67 11.05 -20.02 -2.37
N LYS A 68 11.17 -20.01 -3.68
CA LYS A 68 12.15 -19.18 -4.38
C LYS A 68 11.65 -17.75 -4.49
N VAL A 69 12.44 -16.78 -4.02
CA VAL A 69 12.21 -15.36 -4.27
C VAL A 69 12.49 -15.07 -5.74
N LYS A 70 11.44 -14.69 -6.48
CA LYS A 70 11.52 -14.30 -7.90
C LYS A 70 11.92 -12.85 -8.07
N ASN A 71 11.44 -11.98 -7.16
CA ASN A 71 11.79 -10.56 -7.16
C ASN A 71 11.77 -9.97 -5.75
N LEU A 72 12.48 -8.86 -5.56
CA LEU A 72 12.58 -8.10 -4.32
C LEU A 72 12.59 -6.61 -4.62
N PHE A 73 11.56 -5.90 -4.20
CA PHE A 73 11.50 -4.45 -4.17
C PHE A 73 11.90 -3.96 -2.79
N PHE A 74 13.04 -3.29 -2.71
CA PHE A 74 13.61 -2.83 -1.44
C PHE A 74 13.88 -1.32 -1.46
N GLY A 75 13.52 -0.64 -0.36
CA GLY A 75 13.82 0.78 -0.17
C GLY A 75 12.96 1.75 -0.99
N LEU A 76 11.92 1.26 -1.66
CA LEU A 76 10.98 2.09 -2.43
C LEU A 76 9.91 2.73 -1.52
N THR A 77 9.62 2.08 -0.41
CA THR A 77 8.53 2.40 0.51
C THR A 77 9.04 2.42 1.95
N ARG A 78 8.21 2.94 2.85
CA ARG A 78 8.48 2.94 4.29
C ARG A 78 7.27 2.45 5.06
N ARG A 79 7.43 1.33 5.76
CA ARG A 79 6.39 0.68 6.58
C ARG A 79 5.10 0.42 5.80
N GLN A 80 5.27 0.02 4.55
CA GLN A 80 4.21 -0.20 3.58
C GLN A 80 3.23 -1.30 4.01
N HIS A 81 2.06 -1.26 3.38
CA HIS A 81 0.98 -2.24 3.47
C HIS A 81 0.41 -2.50 2.09
N ASP A 82 -0.42 -3.50 1.98
CA ASP A 82 -1.36 -3.74 0.88
C ASP A 82 -0.71 -3.66 -0.52
N PRO A 83 0.27 -4.52 -0.81
CA PRO A 83 0.76 -4.67 -2.17
C PRO A 83 -0.24 -5.50 -2.97
N ASP A 84 -0.74 -4.96 -4.08
CA ASP A 84 -1.73 -5.61 -4.94
C ASP A 84 -1.22 -5.86 -6.35
N TRP A 85 -1.58 -7.00 -6.93
CA TRP A 85 -1.48 -7.25 -8.35
C TRP A 85 -2.55 -6.50 -9.13
N ASN A 86 -2.17 -5.89 -10.24
CA ASN A 86 -3.07 -5.21 -11.16
C ASN A 86 -2.70 -5.58 -12.61
N LYS A 87 -3.36 -4.99 -13.59
CA LYS A 87 -3.11 -5.27 -15.02
C LYS A 87 -1.76 -4.71 -15.48
N GLY A 88 -0.69 -5.50 -15.33
CA GLY A 88 0.67 -5.16 -15.75
C GLY A 88 1.41 -4.19 -14.84
N TYR A 89 0.97 -4.02 -13.61
CA TYR A 89 1.67 -3.26 -12.57
C TYR A 89 1.28 -3.73 -11.16
N ILE A 90 2.13 -3.37 -10.21
CA ILE A 90 1.88 -3.60 -8.77
C ILE A 90 1.61 -2.24 -8.13
N THR A 91 0.63 -2.19 -7.23
CA THR A 91 0.43 -1.03 -6.34
C THR A 91 0.83 -1.38 -4.92
N ILE A 92 1.29 -0.38 -4.16
CA ILE A 92 1.70 -0.55 -2.76
C ILE A 92 1.22 0.68 -1.98
N TYR A 93 0.55 0.47 -0.88
CA TYR A 93 0.24 1.54 0.07
C TYR A 93 1.50 1.86 0.88
N ASP A 94 2.16 2.97 0.55
CA ASP A 94 3.35 3.45 1.25
C ASP A 94 2.95 4.40 2.36
N ASN A 95 3.05 3.95 3.61
CA ASN A 95 2.70 4.76 4.78
C ASN A 95 3.64 5.93 4.96
N GLN A 96 4.86 5.86 4.43
CA GLN A 96 5.95 6.83 4.62
C GLN A 96 6.26 7.14 6.08
N THR A 97 5.82 6.29 7.00
CA THR A 97 5.98 6.52 8.43
C THR A 97 7.44 6.69 8.80
N PHE A 98 7.77 7.83 9.33
CA PHE A 98 9.06 8.15 9.86
C PHE A 98 8.88 8.56 11.34
N TRP A 99 9.48 7.78 12.22
CA TRP A 99 9.61 8.16 13.62
C TRP A 99 10.91 8.94 13.74
N GLY A 100 10.81 10.24 13.82
CA GLY A 100 11.92 11.13 14.04
C GLY A 100 11.55 12.18 15.08
N VAL A 101 12.54 12.69 15.74
CA VAL A 101 12.41 13.87 16.58
C VAL A 101 13.31 14.97 16.03
N ASP A 102 12.89 16.22 16.12
CA ASP A 102 13.72 17.36 15.80
C ASP A 102 14.84 17.55 16.86
N GLN A 103 15.66 18.57 16.70
CA GLN A 103 16.78 18.84 17.60
C GLN A 103 16.32 19.20 19.04
N VAL A 104 15.05 19.49 19.26
CA VAL A 104 14.45 19.83 20.56
C VAL A 104 13.53 18.73 21.09
N GLY A 105 13.42 17.60 20.39
CA GLY A 105 12.70 16.41 20.84
C GLY A 105 11.23 16.35 20.45
N ASN A 106 10.75 17.25 19.56
CA ASN A 106 9.39 17.14 19.04
C ASN A 106 9.31 16.07 17.94
N GLU A 107 8.21 15.32 17.92
CA GLU A 107 7.94 14.38 16.81
C GLU A 107 7.82 15.12 15.48
N ILE A 108 8.64 14.72 14.52
CA ILE A 108 8.50 15.20 13.14
C ILE A 108 7.51 14.29 12.42
N ARG A 109 6.34 14.83 12.09
CA ARG A 109 5.31 14.19 11.27
C ARG A 109 5.07 15.03 10.02
N ASP A 110 6.00 15.01 9.10
CA ASP A 110 5.89 15.78 7.86
C ASP A 110 5.82 14.84 6.66
N TYR A 111 4.77 14.01 6.61
CA TYR A 111 4.56 13.11 5.48
C TYR A 111 3.09 12.78 5.27
N ASN A 112 2.72 12.64 4.01
CA ASN A 112 1.49 12.00 3.59
C ASN A 112 1.78 10.56 3.17
N SER A 113 0.86 9.65 3.45
CA SER A 113 0.89 8.34 2.82
C SER A 113 0.63 8.49 1.31
N ARG A 114 1.05 7.51 0.53
CA ARG A 114 0.91 7.55 -0.93
C ARG A 114 0.72 6.15 -1.48
N ILE A 115 0.26 6.05 -2.72
CA ILE A 115 0.24 4.80 -3.47
C ILE A 115 1.41 4.83 -4.46
N ILE A 116 2.28 3.84 -4.37
CA ILE A 116 3.35 3.59 -5.33
C ILE A 116 2.84 2.63 -6.38
N LYS A 117 3.11 2.93 -7.63
CA LYS A 117 2.86 2.06 -8.78
C LYS A 117 4.20 1.63 -9.38
N ILE A 118 4.40 0.32 -9.51
CA ILE A 118 5.58 -0.29 -10.12
C ILE A 118 5.13 -0.93 -11.43
N ASN A 119 5.54 -0.40 -12.56
CA ASN A 119 5.23 -0.99 -13.85
C ASN A 119 6.02 -2.28 -14.06
N TYR A 120 5.36 -3.34 -14.49
CA TYR A 120 6.00 -4.63 -14.69
C TYR A 120 6.99 -4.65 -15.84
N ILE A 121 6.59 -4.14 -17.00
CA ILE A 121 7.43 -4.13 -18.23
C ILE A 121 8.66 -3.24 -18.05
N ASP A 122 8.50 -2.11 -17.37
CA ASP A 122 9.56 -1.20 -17.02
C ASP A 122 9.65 -1.06 -15.49
N GLN A 123 10.26 -2.05 -14.84
CA GLN A 123 10.41 -2.08 -13.38
C GLN A 123 11.23 -0.91 -12.83
N ASN A 124 11.96 -0.19 -13.69
CA ASN A 124 12.63 1.06 -13.31
C ASN A 124 11.65 2.24 -13.29
N LYS A 125 10.48 2.08 -13.90
CA LYS A 125 9.43 3.10 -13.88
C LYS A 125 8.55 2.95 -12.65
N ILE A 126 8.96 3.63 -11.60
CA ILE A 126 8.22 3.73 -10.34
C ILE A 126 7.53 5.08 -10.33
N GLU A 127 6.24 5.05 -10.12
CA GLU A 127 5.39 6.24 -10.11
C GLU A 127 4.68 6.39 -8.77
N THR A 128 4.54 7.62 -8.29
CA THR A 128 3.58 7.91 -7.22
C THR A 128 2.25 8.27 -7.87
N MET A 129 1.18 7.59 -7.48
CA MET A 129 -0.16 7.96 -7.91
C MET A 129 -0.55 9.27 -7.19
N ASN A 130 -0.66 10.35 -7.95
CA ASN A 130 -0.95 11.67 -7.39
C ASN A 130 -2.46 11.88 -7.30
N TYR A 131 -2.97 12.04 -6.10
CA TYR A 131 -4.38 12.31 -5.82
C TYR A 131 -4.55 13.77 -5.41
N ASP A 132 -5.72 14.34 -5.67
CA ASP A 132 -6.07 15.72 -5.29
C ASP A 132 -6.42 15.89 -3.80
N THR A 133 -6.51 14.77 -3.08
CA THR A 133 -6.80 14.72 -1.65
C THR A 133 -5.74 13.90 -0.95
N SER A 134 -5.10 14.47 0.07
CA SER A 134 -4.10 13.77 0.88
C SER A 134 -4.73 12.84 1.92
N PHE A 135 -3.97 11.82 2.28
CA PHE A 135 -4.31 10.87 3.34
C PHE A 135 -3.06 10.48 4.13
N ILE A 136 -3.25 10.15 5.40
CA ILE A 136 -2.18 9.77 6.32
C ILE A 136 -2.59 8.54 7.09
N SER A 137 -1.74 7.53 7.12
CA SER A 137 -1.87 6.40 8.01
C SER A 137 -0.50 5.97 8.52
N ASP A 138 -0.29 6.03 9.82
CA ASP A 138 0.98 5.60 10.45
C ASP A 138 1.16 4.08 10.40
N ALA A 139 0.06 3.36 10.36
CA ALA A 139 0.03 1.91 10.27
C ALA A 139 -1.23 1.47 9.55
N ARG A 140 -1.18 0.30 8.91
CA ARG A 140 -2.24 -0.21 8.05
C ARG A 140 -2.44 0.71 6.84
N GLY A 141 -3.49 0.52 6.12
CA GLY A 141 -3.81 1.23 4.89
C GLY A 141 -4.14 0.20 3.83
N ASN A 142 -5.05 0.56 2.97
CA ASN A 142 -5.52 -0.36 1.94
C ASN A 142 -5.82 0.44 0.68
N ASN A 143 -5.52 -0.14 -0.48
CA ASN A 143 -5.88 0.44 -1.76
C ASN A 143 -6.47 -0.63 -2.67
N HIS A 144 -7.53 -0.29 -3.39
CA HIS A 144 -8.08 -1.16 -4.43
C HIS A 144 -8.23 -0.38 -5.70
N ILE A 145 -7.67 -0.91 -6.76
CA ILE A 145 -7.76 -0.34 -8.10
C ILE A 145 -8.83 -1.09 -8.89
N LEU A 146 -9.73 -0.35 -9.49
CA LEU A 146 -10.70 -0.85 -10.43
C LEU A 146 -10.52 -0.17 -11.77
N GLU A 147 -10.00 -0.90 -12.73
CA GLU A 147 -9.89 -0.44 -14.11
C GLU A 147 -11.14 -0.79 -14.91
N THR A 148 -11.62 0.18 -15.65
CA THR A 148 -12.68 0.03 -16.64
C THR A 148 -12.18 0.53 -18.00
N ASP A 149 -12.92 0.29 -19.07
CA ASP A 149 -12.54 0.74 -20.42
C ASP A 149 -12.29 2.26 -20.52
N ASN A 150 -12.91 3.04 -19.63
CA ASN A 150 -12.90 4.50 -19.73
C ASN A 150 -12.16 5.20 -18.59
N THR A 151 -11.95 4.54 -17.45
CA THR A 151 -11.38 5.19 -16.29
C THR A 151 -10.80 4.18 -15.29
N ILE A 152 -10.00 4.71 -14.36
CA ILE A 152 -9.44 3.99 -13.22
C ILE A 152 -10.05 4.58 -11.95
N PHE A 153 -10.71 3.74 -11.17
CA PHE A 153 -11.16 4.09 -9.84
C PHE A 153 -10.15 3.57 -8.81
N SER A 154 -9.85 4.38 -7.81
CA SER A 154 -9.02 4.00 -6.68
C SER A 154 -9.82 4.16 -5.39
N LEU A 155 -10.00 3.08 -4.65
CA LEU A 155 -10.56 3.11 -3.30
C LEU A 155 -9.39 3.07 -2.32
N ILE A 156 -9.22 4.12 -1.54
CA ILE A 156 -8.18 4.24 -0.54
C ILE A 156 -8.81 4.25 0.84
N ILE A 157 -8.26 3.44 1.74
CA ILE A 157 -8.64 3.41 3.14
C ILE A 157 -7.45 3.87 3.95
N SER A 158 -7.64 4.98 4.68
CA SER A 158 -6.68 5.54 5.62
C SER A 158 -7.20 5.33 7.05
N PRO A 159 -6.83 4.20 7.69
CA PRO A 159 -7.40 3.83 8.98
C PRO A 159 -7.09 4.80 10.09
N TYR A 160 -5.90 5.37 10.10
CA TYR A 160 -5.46 6.31 11.12
C TYR A 160 -6.33 7.58 11.17
N GLU A 161 -6.77 8.06 10.01
CA GLU A 161 -7.66 9.21 9.90
C GLU A 161 -9.14 8.82 9.89
N GLY A 162 -9.46 7.53 9.92
CA GLY A 162 -10.84 7.04 9.74
C GLY A 162 -11.42 7.42 8.38
N LYS A 163 -10.59 7.55 7.34
CA LYS A 163 -11.03 7.97 6.00
C LYS A 163 -11.18 6.79 5.05
N LEU A 164 -12.23 6.85 4.26
CA LEU A 164 -12.42 6.07 3.05
C LEU A 164 -12.60 7.05 1.89
N LEU A 165 -11.72 6.99 0.90
CA LEU A 165 -11.65 7.90 -0.21
C LEU A 165 -11.83 7.14 -1.53
N LEU A 166 -12.70 7.62 -2.40
CA LEU A 166 -12.89 7.06 -3.74
C LEU A 166 -12.49 8.12 -4.77
N PHE A 167 -11.60 7.74 -5.68
CA PHE A 167 -11.10 8.59 -6.75
C PHE A 167 -11.55 8.05 -8.12
N ASP A 168 -11.88 8.97 -9.04
CA ASP A 168 -11.97 8.73 -10.48
C ASP A 168 -10.66 9.27 -11.08
N LYS A 169 -9.80 8.38 -11.56
CA LYS A 169 -8.39 8.68 -11.83
C LYS A 169 -7.73 9.25 -10.57
N ASN A 170 -7.42 10.55 -10.58
CA ASN A 170 -6.74 11.21 -9.46
C ASN A 170 -7.66 12.18 -8.70
N LYS A 171 -8.94 12.27 -9.10
CA LYS A 171 -9.89 13.22 -8.55
C LYS A 171 -10.78 12.54 -7.52
N ASN A 172 -10.80 13.08 -6.31
CA ASN A 172 -11.70 12.60 -5.26
C ASN A 172 -13.16 12.84 -5.69
N ILE A 173 -13.96 11.79 -5.69
CA ILE A 173 -15.39 11.84 -6.02
C ILE A 173 -16.27 11.46 -4.83
N PHE A 174 -15.68 10.87 -3.79
CA PHE A 174 -16.40 10.51 -2.58
C PHE A 174 -15.43 10.38 -1.40
N SER A 175 -15.83 10.90 -0.25
CA SER A 175 -15.10 10.76 1.01
C SER A 175 -16.06 10.41 2.12
N LEU A 176 -15.70 9.39 2.91
CA LEU A 176 -16.36 9.07 4.15
C LEU A 176 -15.34 9.20 5.28
N ILE A 177 -15.69 9.97 6.31
CA ILE A 177 -14.86 10.16 7.49
C ILE A 177 -15.66 9.63 8.68
N ASN A 178 -15.10 8.66 9.38
CA ASN A 178 -15.74 8.07 10.55
C ASN A 178 -15.26 8.78 11.81
N ASN A 179 -15.96 9.85 12.19
CA ASN A 179 -15.74 10.60 13.42
C ASN A 179 -16.95 10.42 14.36
N GLN A 180 -16.76 9.80 15.51
CA GLN A 180 -17.74 9.82 16.60
C GLN A 180 -17.15 10.61 17.77
N GLU A 181 -17.75 11.76 18.09
CA GLU A 181 -17.52 12.59 19.30
C GLU A 181 -16.04 12.71 19.75
N GLY A 182 -15.14 13.00 18.80
CA GLY A 182 -13.72 13.24 19.07
C GLY A 182 -12.81 12.01 18.94
N ASP A 183 -13.36 10.82 18.83
CA ASP A 183 -12.58 9.61 18.54
C ASP A 183 -12.73 9.21 17.07
N VAL A 184 -11.58 9.12 16.38
CA VAL A 184 -11.54 8.57 15.01
C VAL A 184 -11.66 7.05 15.12
N LEU A 185 -12.79 6.48 14.64
CA LEU A 185 -12.93 5.04 14.53
C LEU A 185 -12.27 4.56 13.24
N PRO A 186 -11.18 3.79 13.30
CA PRO A 186 -10.47 3.36 12.12
C PRO A 186 -11.31 2.39 11.29
N PHE A 187 -11.35 2.57 9.98
CA PHE A 187 -11.71 1.50 9.07
C PHE A 187 -10.58 0.48 9.06
N SER A 188 -10.89 -0.77 9.37
CA SER A 188 -9.85 -1.81 9.41
C SER A 188 -9.54 -2.38 8.02
N ASN A 189 -10.54 -2.46 7.17
CA ASN A 189 -10.45 -2.97 5.81
C ASN A 189 -11.67 -2.56 4.99
N GLY A 190 -11.54 -2.56 3.68
CA GLY A 190 -12.65 -2.31 2.75
C GLY A 190 -12.37 -2.95 1.40
N LYS A 191 -13.41 -3.41 0.74
CA LYS A 191 -13.33 -4.04 -0.57
C LYS A 191 -14.48 -3.61 -1.46
N ILE A 192 -14.21 -3.42 -2.73
CA ILE A 192 -15.25 -3.25 -3.73
C ILE A 192 -15.88 -4.61 -4.02
N LEU A 193 -17.07 -4.85 -3.45
CA LEU A 193 -17.75 -6.15 -3.56
C LEU A 193 -18.45 -6.35 -4.92
N ASP A 194 -18.92 -5.28 -5.55
CA ASP A 194 -19.65 -5.35 -6.81
C ASP A 194 -19.21 -4.21 -7.74
N LYS A 195 -18.25 -4.53 -8.59
CA LYS A 195 -17.68 -3.60 -9.57
C LYS A 195 -18.75 -2.97 -10.48
N LYS A 196 -19.77 -3.76 -10.92
CA LYS A 196 -20.82 -3.29 -11.81
C LYS A 196 -21.73 -2.28 -11.13
N LYS A 197 -22.15 -2.57 -9.90
CA LYS A 197 -22.98 -1.65 -9.10
C LYS A 197 -22.24 -0.37 -8.75
N LEU A 198 -20.95 -0.44 -8.43
CA LEU A 198 -20.13 0.74 -8.15
C LEU A 198 -20.15 1.69 -9.36
N VAL A 199 -19.82 1.19 -10.54
CA VAL A 199 -19.79 2.00 -11.78
C VAL A 199 -21.17 2.58 -12.12
N GLN A 200 -22.25 1.81 -11.96
CA GLN A 200 -23.61 2.29 -12.17
C GLN A 200 -23.96 3.43 -11.21
N ASN A 201 -23.65 3.29 -9.92
CA ASN A 201 -23.96 4.29 -8.91
C ASN A 201 -23.15 5.59 -9.13
N ILE A 202 -21.87 5.49 -9.46
CA ILE A 202 -21.05 6.65 -9.79
C ILE A 202 -21.61 7.41 -10.99
N ASN A 203 -22.05 6.71 -12.03
CA ASN A 203 -22.65 7.33 -13.22
C ASN A 203 -24.00 8.01 -12.92
N LEU A 204 -24.75 7.54 -11.93
CA LEU A 204 -25.96 8.20 -11.46
C LEU A 204 -25.65 9.48 -10.67
N CYS A 205 -24.58 9.51 -9.90
CA CYS A 205 -24.16 10.69 -9.13
C CYS A 205 -23.55 11.81 -10.00
N LYS A 206 -23.12 11.49 -11.22
CA LYS A 206 -22.54 12.47 -12.17
C LYS A 206 -23.61 13.18 -13.05
N LYS A 207 -24.87 12.82 -12.91
CA LYS A 207 -26.01 13.49 -13.58
C LYS A 207 -26.66 14.50 -12.67
#